data_3d9f578f7dc5cebba15ee4471ff9a704
#
_entry.id   3d9f578f7dc5cebba15ee4471ff9a704
#
_cell.length_a   1.000
_cell.length_b   1.000
_cell.length_c   1.000
_cell.angle_alpha   90.00
_cell.angle_beta   90.00
_cell.angle_gamma   90.00
#
_symmetry.space_group_name_H-M   'P 1'
#
loop_
_entity.id
_entity.type
_entity.pdbx_description
1 polymer ?
#
loop_
_entity_poly.entity_id
_entity_poly.type
_entity_poly.pdbx_seq_one_letter_code
_entity_poly.pdbx_strand_id
1 'polypeptide(L)'
;MDVPERPYRVDRALVVGELPLLAILLADLAFGLWALPRLRGKVPVDWILTGEADRFAGAGASALVAPLLGIVFWALVLLLPLVDPLRKNYSRFPGTLKLVRWLLPLMNVAVHVVLTLGALGLAVDHDWSVRAILAVFFIVFGNSMGKLRHNWFIGIRTPWTLSSRGVWKKT
;
A
#
# COMPACT_ATOMS: atom_id res chain seq x y z
N MET A 1 3.26 22.67 -22.86
CA MET A 1 2.04 21.96 -23.27
C MET A 1 1.17 21.83 -22.04
N ASP A 2 0.05 22.54 -21.99
CA ASP A 2 -0.94 22.37 -20.92
C ASP A 2 -1.66 21.05 -21.16
N VAL A 3 -1.38 20.08 -20.27
CA VAL A 3 -2.15 18.84 -20.23
C VAL A 3 -3.59 19.22 -19.84
N PRO A 4 -4.60 18.85 -20.64
CA PRO A 4 -5.98 19.20 -20.35
C PRO A 4 -6.33 18.68 -18.94
N GLU A 5 -6.81 19.59 -18.08
CA GLU A 5 -7.17 19.29 -16.69
C GLU A 5 -8.46 18.46 -16.63
N ARG A 6 -8.35 17.19 -16.99
CA ARG A 6 -9.48 16.27 -16.82
C ARG A 6 -9.51 15.80 -15.36
N PRO A 7 -10.65 15.92 -14.67
CA PRO A 7 -10.75 15.41 -13.32
C PRO A 7 -10.52 13.90 -13.30
N TYR A 8 -9.92 13.40 -12.22
CA TYR A 8 -9.73 11.96 -12.02
C TYR A 8 -11.06 11.20 -12.20
N ARG A 9 -11.04 10.14 -12.96
CA ARG A 9 -12.18 9.25 -13.21
C ARG A 9 -11.71 7.80 -13.18
N VAL A 10 -12.56 6.93 -12.69
CA VAL A 10 -12.39 5.48 -12.82
C VAL A 10 -13.01 5.07 -14.14
N ASP A 11 -12.20 4.98 -15.17
CA ASP A 11 -12.61 4.55 -16.51
C ASP A 11 -12.15 3.11 -16.81
N ARG A 12 -12.58 2.59 -17.96
CA ARG A 12 -12.23 1.24 -18.39
C ARG A 12 -10.71 1.04 -18.51
N ALA A 13 -9.99 2.02 -19.01
CA ALA A 13 -8.54 1.91 -19.19
C ALA A 13 -7.81 1.79 -17.84
N LEU A 14 -8.25 2.58 -16.84
CA LEU A 14 -7.75 2.49 -15.49
C LEU A 14 -8.06 1.12 -14.88
N VAL A 15 -9.31 0.65 -14.98
CA VAL A 15 -9.72 -0.67 -14.43
C VAL A 15 -8.89 -1.80 -15.06
N VAL A 16 -8.75 -1.81 -16.38
CA VAL A 16 -7.92 -2.81 -17.09
C VAL A 16 -6.46 -2.73 -16.63
N GLY A 17 -5.94 -1.53 -16.39
CA GLY A 17 -4.59 -1.33 -15.87
C GLY A 17 -4.38 -1.81 -14.44
N GLU A 18 -5.45 -2.04 -13.67
CA GLU A 18 -5.41 -2.58 -12.30
C GLU A 18 -5.58 -4.11 -12.24
N LEU A 19 -6.00 -4.76 -13.32
CA LEU A 19 -6.23 -6.21 -13.32
C LEU A 19 -5.02 -7.04 -12.85
N PRO A 20 -3.76 -6.72 -13.23
CA PRO A 20 -2.62 -7.48 -12.73
C PRO A 20 -2.44 -7.37 -11.21
N LEU A 21 -2.64 -6.17 -10.65
CA LEU A 21 -2.58 -6.00 -9.20
C LEU A 21 -3.72 -6.74 -8.50
N LEU A 22 -4.94 -6.64 -9.03
CA LEU A 22 -6.09 -7.35 -8.49
C LEU A 22 -5.86 -8.88 -8.51
N ALA A 23 -5.26 -9.41 -9.58
CA ALA A 23 -4.91 -10.83 -9.65
C ALA A 23 -3.89 -11.22 -8.55
N ILE A 24 -2.89 -10.38 -8.27
CA ILE A 24 -1.93 -10.59 -7.18
C ILE A 24 -2.65 -10.58 -5.83
N LEU A 25 -3.54 -9.62 -5.58
CA LEU A 25 -4.28 -9.52 -4.31
C LEU A 25 -5.20 -10.72 -4.09
N LEU A 26 -5.87 -11.19 -5.15
CA LEU A 26 -6.70 -12.40 -5.09
C LEU A 26 -5.86 -13.67 -4.88
N ALA A 27 -4.69 -13.75 -5.51
CA ALA A 27 -3.75 -14.85 -5.28
C ALA A 27 -3.22 -14.86 -3.84
N ASP A 28 -2.94 -13.69 -3.27
CA ASP A 28 -2.54 -13.53 -1.87
C ASP A 28 -3.65 -13.97 -0.90
N LEU A 29 -4.90 -13.60 -1.17
CA LEU A 29 -6.06 -14.07 -0.41
C LEU A 29 -6.22 -15.59 -0.53
N ALA A 30 -6.08 -16.16 -1.73
CA ALA A 30 -6.14 -17.58 -1.95
C ALA A 30 -5.00 -18.32 -1.21
N PHE A 31 -3.80 -17.74 -1.19
CA PHE A 31 -2.68 -18.25 -0.41
C PHE A 31 -2.98 -18.25 1.11
N GLY A 32 -3.54 -17.16 1.63
CA GLY A 32 -3.98 -17.08 3.03
C GLY A 32 -5.04 -18.13 3.38
N LEU A 33 -6.06 -18.31 2.52
CA LEU A 33 -7.07 -19.35 2.69
C LEU A 33 -6.48 -20.78 2.67
N TRP A 34 -5.53 -21.03 1.77
CA TRP A 34 -4.81 -22.30 1.70
C TRP A 34 -3.95 -22.56 2.94
N ALA A 35 -3.32 -21.52 3.46
CA ALA A 35 -2.46 -21.61 4.64
C ALA A 35 -3.26 -21.78 5.93
N LEU A 36 -4.47 -21.17 6.03
CA LEU A 36 -5.29 -21.10 7.22
C LEU A 36 -5.40 -22.42 8.02
N PRO A 37 -5.78 -23.57 7.43
CA PRO A 37 -5.90 -24.84 8.18
C PRO A 37 -4.55 -25.42 8.62
N ARG A 38 -3.43 -24.91 8.10
CA ARG A 38 -2.06 -25.38 8.36
C ARG A 38 -1.36 -24.55 9.42
N LEU A 39 -1.86 -23.35 9.66
CA LEU A 39 -1.26 -22.41 10.61
C LEU A 39 -1.67 -22.74 12.03
N ARG A 40 -0.66 -22.82 12.91
CA ARG A 40 -0.86 -23.04 14.34
C ARG A 40 -0.05 -22.01 15.14
N GLY A 41 -0.57 -21.62 16.31
CA GLY A 41 0.13 -20.70 17.19
C GLY A 41 -0.13 -19.22 16.91
N LYS A 42 0.84 -18.37 17.23
CA LYS A 42 0.77 -16.92 17.11
C LYS A 42 1.85 -16.44 16.17
N VAL A 43 1.54 -15.46 15.34
CA VAL A 43 2.50 -14.75 14.47
C VAL A 43 2.66 -13.30 14.91
N PRO A 44 3.85 -12.72 14.79
CA PRO A 44 4.05 -11.30 15.06
C PRO A 44 3.26 -10.47 14.04
N VAL A 45 2.55 -9.45 14.52
CA VAL A 45 1.74 -8.54 13.69
C VAL A 45 2.11 -7.07 13.88
N ASP A 46 2.96 -6.78 14.84
CA ASP A 46 3.44 -5.44 15.14
C ASP A 46 4.89 -5.49 15.64
N TRP A 47 5.68 -4.47 15.32
CA TRP A 47 7.10 -4.35 15.68
C TRP A 47 7.38 -2.99 16.27
N ILE A 48 8.15 -2.95 17.33
CA ILE A 48 8.70 -1.72 17.88
C ILE A 48 9.87 -1.20 17.02
N LEU A 49 10.28 0.04 17.27
CA LEU A 49 11.37 0.70 16.52
C LEU A 49 12.70 -0.05 16.56
N THR A 50 12.94 -0.89 17.58
CA THR A 50 14.13 -1.75 17.66
C THR A 50 14.08 -2.96 16.72
N GLY A 51 12.91 -3.23 16.12
CA GLY A 51 12.68 -4.38 15.25
C GLY A 51 12.21 -5.64 15.97
N GLU A 52 11.96 -5.58 17.28
CA GLU A 52 11.38 -6.69 18.05
C GLU A 52 9.86 -6.74 17.87
N ALA A 53 9.30 -7.95 17.85
CA ALA A 53 7.86 -8.14 17.74
C ALA A 53 7.16 -7.72 19.04
N ASP A 54 6.24 -6.76 18.96
CA ASP A 54 5.49 -6.22 20.11
C ASP A 54 4.14 -6.91 20.29
N ARG A 55 3.47 -7.25 19.20
CA ARG A 55 2.16 -7.90 19.25
C ARG A 55 2.12 -9.18 18.43
N PHE A 56 1.36 -10.13 18.95
CA PHE A 56 1.12 -11.41 18.31
C PHE A 56 -0.38 -11.63 18.10
N ALA A 57 -0.77 -12.01 16.89
CA ALA A 57 -2.13 -12.46 16.59
C ALA A 57 -2.15 -13.98 16.36
N GLY A 58 -3.33 -14.58 16.45
CA GLY A 58 -3.50 -15.96 16.02
C GLY A 58 -3.15 -16.09 14.55
N ALA A 59 -2.32 -17.08 14.20
CA ALA A 59 -1.83 -17.28 12.84
C ALA A 59 -2.97 -17.36 11.81
N GLY A 60 -4.11 -17.98 12.18
CA GLY A 60 -5.28 -18.03 11.32
C GLY A 60 -5.92 -16.67 11.05
N ALA A 61 -5.96 -15.78 12.05
CA ALA A 61 -6.51 -14.44 11.85
C ALA A 61 -5.61 -13.60 10.91
N SER A 62 -4.28 -13.66 11.10
CA SER A 62 -3.34 -12.92 10.27
C SER A 62 -3.36 -13.39 8.81
N ALA A 63 -3.56 -14.67 8.55
CA ALA A 63 -3.68 -15.24 7.21
C ALA A 63 -4.82 -14.65 6.36
N LEU A 64 -5.86 -14.10 6.99
CA LEU A 64 -7.00 -13.50 6.29
C LEU A 64 -7.03 -11.99 6.41
N VAL A 65 -6.69 -11.44 7.57
CA VAL A 65 -6.74 -9.99 7.81
C VAL A 65 -5.75 -9.25 6.91
N ALA A 66 -4.53 -9.76 6.76
CA ALA A 66 -3.51 -9.10 5.94
C ALA A 66 -3.91 -8.99 4.45
N PRO A 67 -4.29 -10.06 3.73
CA PRO A 67 -4.72 -9.92 2.34
C PRO A 67 -5.99 -9.07 2.18
N LEU A 68 -6.93 -9.11 3.12
CA LEU A 68 -8.10 -8.23 3.10
C LEU A 68 -7.71 -6.75 3.25
N LEU A 69 -6.75 -6.43 4.13
CA LEU A 69 -6.19 -5.09 4.25
C LEU A 69 -5.52 -4.63 2.96
N GLY A 70 -4.81 -5.52 2.26
CA GLY A 70 -4.23 -5.21 0.95
C GLY A 70 -5.28 -4.77 -0.08
N ILE A 71 -6.41 -5.47 -0.14
CA ILE A 71 -7.55 -5.12 -0.99
C ILE A 71 -8.17 -3.77 -0.56
N VAL A 72 -8.34 -3.56 0.74
CA VAL A 72 -8.85 -2.30 1.29
C VAL A 72 -7.92 -1.13 0.95
N PHE A 73 -6.61 -1.26 1.12
CA PHE A 73 -5.64 -0.23 0.76
C PHE A 73 -5.68 0.10 -0.74
N TRP A 74 -5.76 -0.92 -1.59
CA TRP A 74 -5.93 -0.71 -3.03
C TRP A 74 -7.22 0.06 -3.34
N ALA A 75 -8.35 -0.38 -2.79
CA ALA A 75 -9.64 0.27 -3.01
C ALA A 75 -9.66 1.72 -2.49
N LEU A 76 -9.07 1.98 -1.32
CA LEU A 76 -8.97 3.34 -0.78
C LEU A 76 -8.18 4.25 -1.71
N VAL A 77 -6.97 3.86 -2.14
CA VAL A 77 -6.15 4.71 -3.02
C VAL A 77 -6.76 4.86 -4.41
N LEU A 78 -7.56 3.87 -4.86
CA LEU A 78 -8.33 3.96 -6.11
C LEU A 78 -9.50 4.94 -6.00
N LEU A 79 -10.22 4.95 -4.88
CA LEU A 79 -11.49 5.68 -4.73
C LEU A 79 -11.34 7.06 -4.09
N LEU A 80 -10.38 7.25 -3.17
CA LEU A 80 -10.18 8.53 -2.48
C LEU A 80 -10.01 9.74 -3.42
N PRO A 81 -9.34 9.65 -4.59
CA PRO A 81 -9.27 10.76 -5.52
C PRO A 81 -10.63 11.23 -6.07
N LEU A 82 -11.68 10.38 -6.02
CA LEU A 82 -13.02 10.76 -6.49
C LEU A 82 -13.69 11.77 -5.57
N VAL A 83 -13.42 11.69 -4.26
CA VAL A 83 -13.98 12.58 -3.22
C VAL A 83 -13.07 13.75 -2.88
N ASP A 84 -11.87 13.82 -3.51
CA ASP A 84 -10.92 14.91 -3.28
C ASP A 84 -11.42 16.20 -3.92
N PRO A 85 -11.55 17.31 -3.16
CA PRO A 85 -11.84 18.62 -3.72
C PRO A 85 -10.85 19.05 -4.82
N LEU A 86 -9.60 18.57 -4.75
CA LEU A 86 -8.53 18.84 -5.68
C LEU A 86 -8.33 17.74 -6.76
N ARG A 87 -9.39 16.97 -7.04
CA ARG A 87 -9.35 15.82 -7.96
C ARG A 87 -8.79 16.12 -9.36
N LYS A 88 -8.86 17.37 -9.82
CA LYS A 88 -8.26 17.82 -11.09
C LYS A 88 -6.74 17.71 -11.09
N ASN A 89 -6.10 17.82 -9.93
CA ASN A 89 -4.64 17.79 -9.84
C ASN A 89 -4.06 16.40 -10.08
N TYR A 90 -4.86 15.33 -9.91
CA TYR A 90 -4.39 13.95 -10.11
C TYR A 90 -4.01 13.64 -11.55
N SER A 91 -4.59 14.35 -12.54
CA SER A 91 -4.19 14.25 -13.94
C SER A 91 -2.76 14.72 -14.21
N ARG A 92 -2.17 15.48 -13.28
CA ARG A 92 -0.81 16.02 -13.43
C ARG A 92 0.27 15.07 -12.93
N PHE A 93 -0.08 13.95 -12.26
CA PHE A 93 0.86 12.94 -11.77
C PHE A 93 0.29 11.51 -11.85
N PRO A 94 -0.27 11.08 -12.99
CA PRO A 94 -0.97 9.81 -13.10
C PRO A 94 -0.05 8.61 -12.84
N GLY A 95 1.21 8.67 -13.30
CA GLY A 95 2.20 7.61 -13.06
C GLY A 95 2.58 7.48 -11.58
N THR A 96 2.76 8.60 -10.87
CA THR A 96 3.05 8.59 -9.44
C THR A 96 1.84 8.10 -8.63
N LEU A 97 0.62 8.48 -9.03
CA LEU A 97 -0.60 7.98 -8.42
C LEU A 97 -0.73 6.46 -8.59
N LYS A 98 -0.45 5.93 -9.79
CA LYS A 98 -0.41 4.50 -10.05
C LYS A 98 0.63 3.81 -9.18
N LEU A 99 1.83 4.37 -9.10
CA LEU A 99 2.91 3.83 -8.27
C LEU A 99 2.48 3.70 -6.80
N VAL A 100 1.93 4.76 -6.20
CA VAL A 100 1.46 4.75 -4.80
C VAL A 100 0.34 3.73 -4.59
N ARG A 101 -0.61 3.65 -5.54
CA ARG A 101 -1.73 2.72 -5.49
C ARG A 101 -1.29 1.25 -5.54
N TRP A 102 -0.18 0.96 -6.23
CA TRP A 102 0.38 -0.39 -6.32
C TRP A 102 1.36 -0.69 -5.17
N LEU A 103 2.16 0.28 -4.78
CA LEU A 103 3.26 0.09 -3.83
C LEU A 103 2.77 -0.34 -2.45
N LEU A 104 1.71 0.29 -1.94
CA LEU A 104 1.19 -0.01 -0.60
C LEU A 104 0.58 -1.43 -0.51
N PRO A 105 -0.31 -1.87 -1.43
CA PRO A 105 -0.81 -3.23 -1.41
C PRO A 105 0.29 -4.27 -1.67
N LEU A 106 1.23 -4.02 -2.58
CA LEU A 106 2.34 -4.95 -2.83
C LEU A 106 3.27 -5.11 -1.63
N MET A 107 3.54 -4.03 -0.90
CA MET A 107 4.24 -4.11 0.39
C MET A 107 3.48 -5.01 1.37
N ASN A 108 2.18 -4.83 1.48
CA ASN A 108 1.33 -5.64 2.36
C ASN A 108 1.36 -7.14 1.95
N VAL A 109 1.24 -7.45 0.65
CA VAL A 109 1.37 -8.81 0.12
C VAL A 109 2.73 -9.42 0.49
N ALA A 110 3.81 -8.67 0.27
CA ALA A 110 5.17 -9.16 0.56
C ALA A 110 5.35 -9.49 2.05
N VAL A 111 4.87 -8.62 2.94
CA VAL A 111 4.90 -8.85 4.39
C VAL A 111 4.04 -10.06 4.76
N HIS A 112 2.81 -10.16 4.23
CA HIS A 112 1.91 -11.28 4.50
C HIS A 112 2.54 -12.62 4.07
N VAL A 113 3.11 -12.69 2.88
CA VAL A 113 3.76 -13.91 2.37
C VAL A 113 4.92 -14.32 3.27
N VAL A 114 5.81 -13.40 3.64
CA VAL A 114 6.97 -13.67 4.52
C VAL A 114 6.51 -14.21 5.87
N LEU A 115 5.54 -13.56 6.51
CA LEU A 115 5.04 -13.98 7.82
C LEU A 115 4.33 -15.33 7.77
N THR A 116 3.54 -15.56 6.72
CA THR A 116 2.81 -16.82 6.54
C THR A 116 3.75 -17.98 6.25
N LEU A 117 4.78 -17.79 5.41
CA LEU A 117 5.79 -18.82 5.14
C LEU A 117 6.54 -19.25 6.41
N GLY A 118 6.92 -18.28 7.24
CA GLY A 118 7.54 -18.62 8.52
C GLY A 118 6.60 -19.30 9.49
N ALA A 119 5.33 -18.87 9.56
CA ALA A 119 4.31 -19.54 10.37
C ALA A 119 4.02 -20.99 9.91
N LEU A 120 4.30 -21.30 8.63
CA LEU A 120 4.28 -22.65 8.07
C LEU A 120 5.53 -23.47 8.40
N GLY A 121 6.50 -22.89 9.12
CA GLY A 121 7.73 -23.59 9.54
C GLY A 121 8.89 -23.50 8.56
N LEU A 122 8.80 -22.66 7.52
CA LEU A 122 9.93 -22.41 6.65
C LEU A 122 10.96 -21.52 7.35
N ALA A 123 12.26 -21.79 7.10
CA ALA A 123 13.36 -21.02 7.68
C ALA A 123 13.48 -19.65 7.01
N VAL A 124 12.62 -18.72 7.40
CA VAL A 124 12.60 -17.33 6.92
C VAL A 124 12.99 -16.41 8.07
N ASP A 125 14.00 -15.58 7.87
CA ASP A 125 14.31 -14.49 8.80
C ASP A 125 13.27 -13.38 8.61
N HIS A 126 12.26 -13.40 9.47
CA HIS A 126 11.14 -12.44 9.41
C HIS A 126 11.59 -11.01 9.64
N ASP A 127 12.45 -10.81 10.64
CA ASP A 127 12.87 -9.48 11.07
C ASP A 127 13.69 -8.78 9.99
N TRP A 128 14.60 -9.50 9.37
CA TRP A 128 15.37 -8.96 8.25
C TRP A 128 14.51 -8.73 7.03
N SER A 129 13.66 -9.70 6.67
CA SER A 129 12.79 -9.63 5.48
C SER A 129 11.80 -8.48 5.57
N VAL A 130 11.12 -8.31 6.71
CA VAL A 130 10.17 -7.21 6.91
C VAL A 130 10.88 -5.87 6.88
N ARG A 131 12.04 -5.73 7.54
CA ARG A 131 12.85 -4.50 7.46
C ARG A 131 13.28 -4.17 6.03
N ALA A 132 13.70 -5.16 5.26
CA ALA A 132 14.07 -4.97 3.86
C ALA A 132 12.89 -4.52 3.00
N ILE A 133 11.71 -5.14 3.16
CA ILE A 133 10.48 -4.75 2.46
C ILE A 133 10.11 -3.30 2.80
N LEU A 134 10.12 -2.93 4.09
CA LEU A 134 9.81 -1.57 4.51
C LEU A 134 10.85 -0.56 4.01
N ALA A 135 12.13 -0.91 4.03
CA ALA A 135 13.20 -0.05 3.48
C ALA A 135 12.97 0.22 1.98
N VAL A 136 12.70 -0.81 1.19
CA VAL A 136 12.38 -0.66 -0.24
C VAL A 136 11.14 0.20 -0.43
N PHE A 137 10.08 -0.05 0.35
CA PHE A 137 8.86 0.75 0.30
C PHE A 137 9.16 2.24 0.55
N PHE A 138 9.88 2.57 1.62
CA PHE A 138 10.16 3.97 1.96
C PHE A 138 11.12 4.64 0.97
N ILE A 139 12.09 3.91 0.40
CA ILE A 139 12.96 4.43 -0.66
C ILE A 139 12.14 4.79 -1.90
N VAL A 140 11.29 3.88 -2.38
CA VAL A 140 10.49 4.09 -3.59
C VAL A 140 9.43 5.17 -3.35
N PHE A 141 8.74 5.12 -2.21
CA PHE A 141 7.73 6.11 -1.85
C PHE A 141 8.34 7.50 -1.66
N GLY A 142 9.43 7.60 -0.88
CA GLY A 142 10.13 8.85 -0.64
C GLY A 142 10.64 9.50 -1.93
N ASN A 143 11.23 8.70 -2.84
CA ASN A 143 11.68 9.19 -4.14
C ASN A 143 10.52 9.67 -5.06
N SER A 144 9.29 9.26 -4.75
CA SER A 144 8.10 9.68 -5.50
C SER A 144 7.44 10.94 -4.94
N MET A 145 7.76 11.32 -3.68
CA MET A 145 7.08 12.40 -2.96
C MET A 145 7.17 13.75 -3.70
N GLY A 146 8.34 14.08 -4.24
CA GLY A 146 8.55 15.34 -4.98
C GLY A 146 7.75 15.46 -6.29
N LYS A 147 7.19 14.35 -6.79
CA LYS A 147 6.34 14.32 -8.00
C LYS A 147 4.86 14.52 -7.69
N LEU A 148 4.46 14.43 -6.42
CA LEU A 148 3.08 14.63 -5.99
C LEU A 148 2.66 16.10 -6.18
N ARG A 149 1.46 16.31 -6.71
CA ARG A 149 0.84 17.63 -6.77
C ARG A 149 -0.12 17.81 -5.60
N HIS A 150 -0.42 19.06 -5.31
CA HIS A 150 -1.31 19.44 -4.22
C HIS A 150 -2.62 18.63 -4.26
N ASN A 151 -2.85 17.82 -3.23
CA ASN A 151 -4.01 16.95 -3.06
C ASN A 151 -4.30 16.73 -1.57
N TRP A 152 -5.44 16.14 -1.24
CA TRP A 152 -5.87 15.99 0.16
C TRP A 152 -5.46 14.65 0.79
N PHE A 153 -5.06 13.63 0.02
CA PHE A 153 -4.94 12.27 0.55
C PHE A 153 -3.52 11.70 0.56
N ILE A 154 -2.64 12.12 -0.34
CA ILE A 154 -1.32 11.51 -0.52
C ILE A 154 -0.23 12.58 -0.33
N GLY A 155 0.71 12.33 0.58
CA GLY A 155 1.85 13.20 0.84
C GLY A 155 1.90 13.75 2.26
N ILE A 156 2.75 14.76 2.50
CA ILE A 156 2.87 15.43 3.80
C ILE A 156 1.73 16.43 3.95
N ARG A 157 0.75 16.07 4.80
CA ARG A 157 -0.50 16.81 4.98
C ARG A 157 -0.51 17.53 6.33
N THR A 158 -0.05 18.74 6.33
CA THR A 158 -0.15 19.66 7.45
C THR A 158 -1.15 20.78 7.10
N PRO A 159 -1.73 21.50 8.06
CA PRO A 159 -2.64 22.59 7.75
C PRO A 159 -2.08 23.60 6.75
N TRP A 160 -0.80 23.91 6.84
CA TRP A 160 -0.13 24.86 5.94
C TRP A 160 0.20 24.27 4.56
N THR A 161 0.48 22.96 4.42
CA THR A 161 0.65 22.35 3.09
C THR A 161 -0.67 22.24 2.36
N LEU A 162 -1.75 21.95 3.06
CA LEU A 162 -3.09 21.87 2.48
C LEU A 162 -3.67 23.25 2.11
N SER A 163 -3.32 24.32 2.84
CA SER A 163 -3.83 25.67 2.58
C SER A 163 -3.06 26.41 1.48
N SER A 164 -1.83 26.00 1.14
CA SER A 164 -0.99 26.75 0.20
C SER A 164 -0.25 25.86 -0.79
N ARG A 165 -0.51 26.10 -2.11
CA ARG A 165 0.24 25.46 -3.20
C ARG A 165 1.74 25.79 -3.17
N GLY A 166 2.10 27.00 -2.70
CA GLY A 166 3.49 27.44 -2.57
C GLY A 166 4.24 26.64 -1.51
N VAL A 167 3.62 26.42 -0.36
CA VAL A 167 4.16 25.59 0.71
C VAL A 167 4.27 24.14 0.28
N TRP A 168 3.22 23.58 -0.36
CA TRP A 168 3.25 22.22 -0.91
C TRP A 168 4.46 21.95 -1.81
N LYS A 169 4.82 22.91 -2.68
CA LYS A 169 5.98 22.76 -3.57
C LYS A 169 7.34 22.79 -2.88
N LYS A 170 7.42 23.38 -1.69
CA LYS A 170 8.67 23.51 -0.91
C LYS A 170 8.86 22.39 0.08
N THR A 171 7.79 21.61 0.35
CA THR A 171 7.79 20.46 1.23
C THR A 171 8.01 19.17 0.44
#